data_1714632e49ec312ec93c78a26b263f37
#
_entry.id   1714632e49ec312ec93c78a26b263f37
#
_cell.length_a   1.000
_cell.length_b   1.000
_cell.length_c   1.000
_cell.angle_alpha   90.00
_cell.angle_beta   90.00
_cell.angle_gamma   90.00
#
_symmetry.space_group_name_H-M   'P 1'
#
loop_
_entity.id
_entity.type
_entity.pdbx_description
1 polymer ?
#
loop_
_entity_poly.entity_id
_entity_poly.type
_entity_poly.pdbx_seq_one_letter_code
_entity_poly.pdbx_strand_id
1 'polypeptide(L)'
;MKLFVDTANVDEIRQANDMGVICGVTTNPSLIAKEGRDFKEVIKEITSIVDGPISGEVKATTTDAEGMIKEGREIAAIHPNMIVKIPMTVEGLKAVKVLHAEGIKTNVTLIFTANQALLAARAGATYVSPFLGRLDDISTRGVDLIREIAEIFEVAGIETEIIAASVRNPIHVTDCALAGADIATVPYNVIVQMTKHPLTDAGIEKFQKDYKAVFGE
;
A
#
# COMPACT_ATOMS: atom_id res chain seq x y z
N MET A 1 13.04 0.34 -1.05
CA MET A 1 11.56 0.47 -0.99
C MET A 1 10.92 -0.87 -1.30
N LYS A 2 10.05 -1.35 -0.42
CA LYS A 2 9.24 -2.56 -0.62
C LYS A 2 8.04 -2.24 -1.51
N LEU A 3 7.45 -3.27 -2.17
CA LEU A 3 6.24 -3.10 -2.96
C LEU A 3 5.09 -3.90 -2.35
N PHE A 4 3.94 -3.25 -2.23
CA PHE A 4 2.64 -3.88 -1.99
C PHE A 4 1.80 -3.76 -3.27
N VAL A 5 0.84 -4.66 -3.45
CA VAL A 5 -0.18 -4.50 -4.49
C VAL A 5 -1.44 -3.86 -3.92
N ASP A 6 -1.99 -2.86 -4.63
CA ASP A 6 -3.20 -2.14 -4.23
C ASP A 6 -4.41 -2.67 -5.00
N THR A 7 -4.98 -3.76 -4.52
CA THR A 7 -6.16 -4.40 -5.12
C THR A 7 -6.84 -5.34 -4.12
N ALA A 8 -8.11 -5.64 -4.34
CA ALA A 8 -8.84 -6.70 -3.67
C ALA A 8 -9.14 -7.89 -4.61
N ASN A 9 -8.72 -7.78 -5.88
CA ASN A 9 -8.88 -8.85 -6.85
C ASN A 9 -7.86 -9.96 -6.62
N VAL A 10 -8.35 -11.14 -6.28
CA VAL A 10 -7.51 -12.27 -5.88
C VAL A 10 -6.62 -12.78 -7.00
N ASP A 11 -7.09 -12.73 -8.25
CA ASP A 11 -6.30 -13.17 -9.40
C ASP A 11 -5.14 -12.21 -9.69
N GLU A 12 -5.35 -10.90 -9.56
CA GLU A 12 -4.27 -9.91 -9.64
C GLU A 12 -3.24 -10.11 -8.53
N ILE A 13 -3.69 -10.42 -7.30
CA ILE A 13 -2.80 -10.68 -6.17
C ILE A 13 -1.97 -11.94 -6.43
N ARG A 14 -2.57 -13.03 -6.92
CA ARG A 14 -1.83 -14.26 -7.27
C ARG A 14 -0.75 -13.98 -8.31
N GLN A 15 -1.11 -13.29 -9.39
CA GLN A 15 -0.18 -12.96 -10.46
C GLN A 15 0.97 -12.06 -9.97
N ALA A 16 0.68 -11.05 -9.14
CA ALA A 16 1.71 -10.21 -8.55
C ALA A 16 2.62 -10.99 -7.58
N ASN A 17 2.04 -11.90 -6.79
CA ASN A 17 2.79 -12.76 -5.87
C ASN A 17 3.68 -13.76 -6.62
N ASP A 18 3.19 -14.36 -7.72
CA ASP A 18 3.96 -15.28 -8.56
C ASP A 18 5.16 -14.61 -9.23
N MET A 19 5.08 -13.30 -9.49
CA MET A 19 6.24 -12.52 -9.96
C MET A 19 7.33 -12.36 -8.89
N GLY A 20 7.03 -12.61 -7.61
CA GLY A 20 7.98 -12.48 -6.49
C GLY A 20 8.37 -11.04 -6.16
N VAL A 21 7.61 -10.04 -6.60
CA VAL A 21 7.97 -8.62 -6.46
C VAL A 21 7.23 -7.91 -5.32
N ILE A 22 6.17 -8.50 -4.79
CA ILE A 22 5.38 -7.91 -3.71
C ILE A 22 5.65 -8.63 -2.38
N CYS A 23 5.45 -7.91 -1.28
CA CYS A 23 5.55 -8.47 0.08
C CYS A 23 4.36 -8.07 0.97
N GLY A 24 3.28 -7.55 0.39
CA GLY A 24 2.06 -7.18 1.11
C GLY A 24 0.95 -6.69 0.18
N VAL A 25 -0.20 -6.43 0.76
CA VAL A 25 -1.40 -6.01 0.04
C VAL A 25 -2.08 -4.86 0.78
N THR A 26 -2.54 -3.86 0.04
CA THR A 26 -3.51 -2.90 0.58
C THR A 26 -4.86 -3.07 -0.09
N THR A 27 -5.89 -3.03 0.73
CA THR A 27 -7.28 -2.94 0.27
C THR A 27 -7.92 -1.65 0.78
N ASN A 28 -9.10 -1.36 0.28
CA ASN A 28 -9.94 -0.28 0.79
C ASN A 28 -11.42 -0.60 0.48
N PRO A 29 -12.39 0.12 1.11
CA PRO A 29 -13.80 -0.18 0.92
C PRO A 29 -14.27 -0.16 -0.54
N SER A 30 -13.69 0.72 -1.38
CA SER A 30 -14.03 0.79 -2.81
C SER A 30 -13.52 -0.41 -3.60
N LEU A 31 -12.32 -0.91 -3.29
CA LEU A 31 -11.75 -2.10 -3.92
C LEU A 31 -12.55 -3.35 -3.52
N ILE A 32 -12.86 -3.51 -2.24
CA ILE A 32 -13.68 -4.63 -1.75
C ILE A 32 -15.10 -4.59 -2.38
N ALA A 33 -15.71 -3.41 -2.47
CA ALA A 33 -17.03 -3.28 -3.07
C ALA A 33 -17.07 -3.71 -4.54
N LYS A 34 -16.01 -3.48 -5.30
CA LYS A 34 -15.90 -3.91 -6.71
C LYS A 34 -15.91 -5.43 -6.88
N GLU A 35 -15.38 -6.16 -5.91
CA GLU A 35 -15.37 -7.63 -5.97
C GLU A 35 -16.77 -8.23 -5.73
N GLY A 36 -17.70 -7.50 -5.12
CA GLY A 36 -19.07 -7.97 -4.84
C GLY A 36 -19.15 -9.18 -3.90
N ARG A 37 -18.09 -9.41 -3.11
CA ARG A 37 -17.92 -10.55 -2.20
C ARG A 37 -17.87 -10.08 -0.74
N ASP A 38 -18.07 -11.01 0.20
CA ASP A 38 -17.92 -10.73 1.63
C ASP A 38 -16.47 -10.34 1.97
N PHE A 39 -16.31 -9.30 2.78
CA PHE A 39 -15.01 -8.78 3.18
C PHE A 39 -14.12 -9.84 3.84
N LYS A 40 -14.70 -10.61 4.79
CA LYS A 40 -13.92 -11.60 5.54
C LYS A 40 -13.47 -12.77 4.65
N GLU A 41 -14.30 -13.15 3.69
CA GLU A 41 -13.96 -14.21 2.73
C GLU A 41 -12.80 -13.77 1.83
N VAL A 42 -12.89 -12.56 1.25
CA VAL A 42 -11.81 -12.00 0.41
C VAL A 42 -10.51 -11.88 1.19
N ILE A 43 -10.53 -11.33 2.39
CA ILE A 43 -9.33 -11.19 3.22
C ILE A 43 -8.71 -12.54 3.58
N LYS A 44 -9.51 -13.56 3.94
CA LYS A 44 -8.99 -14.90 4.21
C LYS A 44 -8.31 -15.52 3.00
N GLU A 45 -8.86 -15.31 1.82
CA GLU A 45 -8.24 -15.79 0.59
C GLU A 45 -6.92 -15.06 0.31
N ILE A 46 -6.89 -13.73 0.47
CA ILE A 46 -5.65 -12.93 0.33
C ILE A 46 -4.57 -13.40 1.31
N THR A 47 -4.94 -13.66 2.58
CA THR A 47 -3.98 -14.13 3.61
C THR A 47 -3.42 -15.54 3.30
N SER A 48 -4.11 -16.33 2.49
CA SER A 48 -3.61 -17.63 2.03
C SER A 48 -2.61 -17.55 0.87
N ILE A 49 -2.54 -16.40 0.20
CA ILE A 49 -1.68 -16.18 -0.98
C ILE A 49 -0.41 -15.42 -0.59
N VAL A 50 -0.56 -14.34 0.20
CA VAL A 50 0.56 -13.44 0.53
C VAL A 50 0.92 -13.59 2.00
N ASP A 51 2.15 -14.02 2.27
CA ASP A 51 2.72 -14.03 3.62
C ASP A 51 3.40 -12.69 3.91
N GLY A 52 2.61 -11.72 4.32
CA GLY A 52 3.06 -10.36 4.62
C GLY A 52 1.92 -9.46 5.09
N PRO A 53 2.21 -8.17 5.36
CA PRO A 53 1.20 -7.25 5.84
C PRO A 53 0.02 -7.07 4.87
N ILE A 54 -1.20 -7.18 5.37
CA ILE A 54 -2.43 -7.01 4.60
C ILE A 54 -3.30 -5.96 5.27
N SER A 55 -3.49 -4.82 4.62
CA SER A 55 -4.30 -3.72 5.16
C SER A 55 -5.78 -3.94 4.85
N GLY A 56 -6.58 -4.12 5.91
CA GLY A 56 -8.04 -4.13 5.87
C GLY A 56 -8.59 -2.88 6.57
N GLU A 57 -9.46 -2.13 5.89
CA GLU A 57 -9.96 -0.85 6.38
C GLU A 57 -11.27 -1.02 7.14
N VAL A 58 -11.45 -0.23 8.22
CA VAL A 58 -12.72 -0.09 8.92
C VAL A 58 -13.79 0.43 7.95
N LYS A 59 -15.07 0.20 8.26
CA LYS A 59 -16.16 0.62 7.37
C LYS A 59 -16.17 2.12 7.16
N ALA A 60 -16.40 2.55 5.93
CA ALA A 60 -16.48 3.96 5.57
C ALA A 60 -17.60 4.73 6.32
N THR A 61 -18.59 4.03 6.84
CA THR A 61 -19.72 4.59 7.60
C THR A 61 -19.44 4.71 9.10
N THR A 62 -18.36 4.13 9.61
CA THR A 62 -17.96 4.19 11.02
C THR A 62 -17.11 5.43 11.25
N THR A 63 -17.64 6.40 11.96
CA THR A 63 -17.02 7.74 12.12
C THR A 63 -16.54 8.05 13.52
N ASP A 64 -16.89 7.24 14.52
CA ASP A 64 -16.48 7.40 15.91
C ASP A 64 -15.37 6.42 16.32
N ALA A 65 -14.60 6.79 17.34
CA ALA A 65 -13.46 6.01 17.79
C ALA A 65 -13.85 4.63 18.33
N GLU A 66 -14.96 4.52 19.05
CA GLU A 66 -15.40 3.27 19.68
C GLU A 66 -15.75 2.24 18.60
N GLY A 67 -16.49 2.65 17.57
CA GLY A 67 -16.81 1.82 16.41
C GLY A 67 -15.57 1.37 15.65
N MET A 68 -14.61 2.28 15.39
CA MET A 68 -13.34 1.94 14.73
C MET A 68 -12.50 0.98 15.55
N ILE A 69 -12.45 1.12 16.88
CA ILE A 69 -11.74 0.20 17.77
C ILE A 69 -12.36 -1.19 17.71
N LYS A 70 -13.69 -1.27 17.80
CA LYS A 70 -14.40 -2.55 17.73
C LYS A 70 -14.12 -3.26 16.40
N GLU A 71 -14.31 -2.57 15.28
CA GLU A 71 -14.03 -3.11 13.94
C GLU A 71 -12.55 -3.46 13.76
N GLY A 72 -11.64 -2.64 14.29
CA GLY A 72 -10.22 -2.89 14.26
C GLY A 72 -9.82 -4.19 14.94
N ARG A 73 -10.38 -4.48 16.10
CA ARG A 73 -10.17 -5.77 16.79
C ARG A 73 -10.70 -6.95 15.99
N GLU A 74 -11.88 -6.78 15.34
CA GLU A 74 -12.46 -7.82 14.48
C GLU A 74 -11.60 -8.10 13.24
N ILE A 75 -11.06 -7.05 12.61
CA ILE A 75 -10.16 -7.15 11.45
C ILE A 75 -8.84 -7.83 11.86
N ALA A 76 -8.22 -7.37 12.95
CA ALA A 76 -6.97 -7.94 13.45
C ALA A 76 -7.09 -9.43 13.82
N ALA A 77 -8.27 -9.85 14.29
CA ALA A 77 -8.54 -11.25 14.65
C ALA A 77 -8.66 -12.21 13.46
N ILE A 78 -8.75 -11.71 12.21
CA ILE A 78 -8.88 -12.56 11.02
C ILE A 78 -7.57 -13.34 10.76
N HIS A 79 -6.42 -12.68 10.88
CA HIS A 79 -5.11 -13.29 10.63
C HIS A 79 -3.97 -12.46 11.27
N PRO A 80 -2.86 -13.07 11.73
CA PRO A 80 -1.73 -12.32 12.32
C PRO A 80 -1.10 -11.25 11.42
N ASN A 81 -1.21 -11.39 10.11
CA ASN A 81 -0.67 -10.43 9.12
C ASN A 81 -1.59 -9.22 8.88
N MET A 82 -2.73 -9.15 9.56
CA MET A 82 -3.67 -8.03 9.36
C MET A 82 -3.12 -6.74 9.95
N ILE A 83 -3.27 -5.69 9.16
CA ILE A 83 -3.02 -4.30 9.53
C ILE A 83 -4.35 -3.56 9.44
N VAL A 84 -4.79 -2.96 10.54
CA VAL A 84 -6.06 -2.23 10.58
C VAL A 84 -5.88 -0.87 9.96
N LYS A 85 -6.56 -0.62 8.85
CA LYS A 85 -6.50 0.66 8.15
C LYS A 85 -7.57 1.60 8.65
N ILE A 86 -7.15 2.82 9.05
CA ILE A 86 -7.98 3.80 9.76
C ILE A 86 -7.85 5.17 9.09
N PRO A 87 -8.95 5.90 8.80
CA PRO A 87 -8.89 7.22 8.19
C PRO A 87 -8.28 8.27 9.13
N MET A 88 -7.56 9.24 8.57
CA MET A 88 -6.92 10.34 9.29
C MET A 88 -7.96 11.34 9.79
N THR A 89 -8.50 11.08 10.95
CA THR A 89 -9.45 11.95 11.67
C THR A 89 -9.11 12.01 13.15
N VAL A 90 -9.69 12.94 13.90
CA VAL A 90 -9.53 12.99 15.36
C VAL A 90 -9.98 11.67 16.01
N GLU A 91 -11.12 11.14 15.61
CA GLU A 91 -11.63 9.87 16.11
C GLU A 91 -10.76 8.68 15.66
N GLY A 92 -10.23 8.72 14.43
CA GLY A 92 -9.28 7.74 13.94
C GLY A 92 -8.00 7.71 14.77
N LEU A 93 -7.43 8.86 15.13
CA LEU A 93 -6.24 8.94 15.99
C LEU A 93 -6.50 8.39 17.40
N LYS A 94 -7.69 8.65 17.97
CA LYS A 94 -8.08 8.02 19.26
C LYS A 94 -8.14 6.50 19.16
N ALA A 95 -8.69 5.98 18.05
CA ALA A 95 -8.74 4.55 17.78
C ALA A 95 -7.33 3.94 17.61
N VAL A 96 -6.45 4.59 16.84
CA VAL A 96 -5.05 4.17 16.66
C VAL A 96 -4.34 4.04 18.01
N LYS A 97 -4.47 5.04 18.89
CA LYS A 97 -3.85 5.02 20.22
C LYS A 97 -4.27 3.78 21.03
N VAL A 98 -5.54 3.43 21.02
CA VAL A 98 -6.07 2.28 21.76
C VAL A 98 -5.57 0.98 21.14
N LEU A 99 -5.69 0.82 19.83
CA LEU A 99 -5.26 -0.38 19.12
C LEU A 99 -3.75 -0.61 19.24
N HIS A 100 -2.95 0.47 19.18
CA HIS A 100 -1.50 0.41 19.43
C HIS A 100 -1.18 -0.12 20.83
N ALA A 101 -1.87 0.38 21.87
CA ALA A 101 -1.69 -0.10 23.24
C ALA A 101 -2.06 -1.59 23.43
N GLU A 102 -2.89 -2.13 22.54
CA GLU A 102 -3.28 -3.54 22.47
C GLU A 102 -2.34 -4.38 21.59
N GLY A 103 -1.30 -3.79 21.03
CA GLY A 103 -0.36 -4.46 20.11
C GLY A 103 -0.91 -4.70 18.70
N ILE A 104 -2.04 -4.08 18.35
CA ILE A 104 -2.64 -4.17 17.02
C ILE A 104 -2.00 -3.15 16.09
N LYS A 105 -1.44 -3.62 14.98
CA LYS A 105 -0.80 -2.78 13.98
C LYS A 105 -1.83 -2.00 13.17
N THR A 106 -1.55 -0.72 12.94
CA THR A 106 -2.45 0.17 12.20
C THR A 106 -1.76 0.85 11.02
N ASN A 107 -2.56 1.17 9.99
CA ASN A 107 -2.17 1.97 8.82
C ASN A 107 -3.11 3.18 8.73
N VAL A 108 -2.61 4.37 9.06
CA VAL A 108 -3.42 5.58 8.96
C VAL A 108 -3.45 6.08 7.53
N THR A 109 -4.64 6.13 6.95
CA THR A 109 -4.88 6.44 5.53
C THR A 109 -5.50 7.82 5.31
N LEU A 110 -5.57 8.25 4.05
CA LEU A 110 -6.07 9.57 3.64
C LEU A 110 -5.23 10.71 4.23
N ILE A 111 -3.92 10.55 4.14
CA ILE A 111 -2.94 11.56 4.55
C ILE A 111 -2.57 12.41 3.34
N PHE A 112 -2.67 13.74 3.50
CA PHE A 112 -2.40 14.74 2.48
C PHE A 112 -1.45 15.85 2.95
N THR A 113 -0.98 15.80 4.21
CA THR A 113 0.02 16.73 4.76
C THR A 113 0.99 16.01 5.67
N ALA A 114 2.22 16.53 5.79
CA ALA A 114 3.21 15.98 6.72
C ALA A 114 2.78 16.10 8.18
N ASN A 115 2.02 17.14 8.54
CA ASN A 115 1.45 17.28 9.88
C ASN A 115 0.49 16.13 10.22
N GLN A 116 -0.32 15.67 9.27
CA GLN A 116 -1.20 14.51 9.46
C GLN A 116 -0.37 13.24 9.71
N ALA A 117 0.69 13.02 8.93
CA ALA A 117 1.58 11.88 9.11
C ALA A 117 2.27 11.90 10.49
N LEU A 118 2.75 13.07 10.92
CA LEU A 118 3.37 13.26 12.23
C LEU A 118 2.40 12.94 13.38
N LEU A 119 1.15 13.43 13.30
CA LEU A 119 0.12 13.13 14.30
C LEU A 119 -0.20 11.64 14.35
N ALA A 120 -0.32 10.98 13.19
CA ALA A 120 -0.57 9.55 13.10
C ALA A 120 0.56 8.73 13.74
N ALA A 121 1.81 9.07 13.43
CA ALA A 121 2.98 8.43 14.01
C ALA A 121 3.02 8.59 15.54
N ARG A 122 2.74 9.80 16.05
CA ARG A 122 2.68 10.06 17.51
C ARG A 122 1.52 9.36 18.21
N ALA A 123 0.43 9.06 17.50
CA ALA A 123 -0.65 8.22 18.02
C ALA A 123 -0.29 6.72 18.09
N GLY A 124 0.83 6.30 17.50
CA GLY A 124 1.32 4.92 17.50
C GLY A 124 1.01 4.13 16.23
N ALA A 125 0.74 4.81 15.10
CA ALA A 125 0.55 4.15 13.82
C ALA A 125 1.80 3.37 13.41
N THR A 126 1.64 2.12 12.95
CA THR A 126 2.73 1.33 12.38
C THR A 126 3.08 1.83 10.98
N TYR A 127 2.06 2.21 10.23
CA TYR A 127 2.17 2.74 8.88
C TYR A 127 1.36 4.02 8.71
N VAL A 128 1.82 4.89 7.80
CA VAL A 128 1.06 6.03 7.28
C VAL A 128 0.96 5.91 5.77
N SER A 129 -0.22 6.20 5.22
CA SER A 129 -0.47 6.14 3.77
C SER A 129 -0.76 7.53 3.20
N PRO A 130 0.26 8.31 2.82
CA PRO A 130 0.09 9.56 2.08
C PRO A 130 -0.32 9.30 0.62
N PHE A 131 -1.28 10.07 0.13
CA PHE A 131 -1.93 9.88 -1.18
C PHE A 131 -1.35 10.84 -2.22
N LEU A 132 -0.21 10.47 -2.82
CA LEU A 132 0.47 11.33 -3.79
C LEU A 132 -0.36 11.57 -5.07
N GLY A 133 -0.99 10.55 -5.64
CA GLY A 133 -1.70 10.71 -6.91
C GLY A 133 -2.93 11.62 -6.83
N ARG A 134 -3.62 11.68 -5.67
CA ARG A 134 -4.73 12.62 -5.49
C ARG A 134 -4.26 14.06 -5.36
N LEU A 135 -3.04 14.30 -4.87
CA LEU A 135 -2.44 15.63 -4.87
C LEU A 135 -2.10 16.07 -6.30
N ASP A 136 -1.56 15.16 -7.12
CA ASP A 136 -1.32 15.44 -8.54
C ASP A 136 -2.61 15.76 -9.29
N ASP A 137 -3.73 15.11 -8.95
CA ASP A 137 -5.04 15.39 -9.54
C ASP A 137 -5.49 16.86 -9.33
N ILE A 138 -4.97 17.54 -8.31
CA ILE A 138 -5.24 18.98 -8.02
C ILE A 138 -4.03 19.88 -8.28
N SER A 139 -3.11 19.44 -9.13
CA SER A 139 -1.92 20.20 -9.54
C SER A 139 -0.92 20.49 -8.42
N THR A 140 -0.87 19.64 -7.40
CA THR A 140 0.13 19.66 -6.33
C THR A 140 1.04 18.46 -6.47
N ARG A 141 2.36 18.66 -6.45
CA ARG A 141 3.33 17.55 -6.61
C ARG A 141 3.25 16.61 -5.41
N GLY A 142 2.58 15.49 -5.58
CA GLY A 142 2.34 14.53 -4.50
C GLY A 142 3.61 13.87 -3.95
N VAL A 143 4.65 13.70 -4.78
CA VAL A 143 5.94 13.16 -4.33
C VAL A 143 6.65 14.05 -3.32
N ASP A 144 6.41 15.36 -3.36
CA ASP A 144 7.03 16.28 -2.39
C ASP A 144 6.49 16.03 -0.97
N LEU A 145 5.22 15.62 -0.83
CA LEU A 145 4.67 15.17 0.45
C LEU A 145 5.41 13.93 0.99
N ILE A 146 5.71 12.95 0.13
CA ILE A 146 6.45 11.75 0.53
C ILE A 146 7.82 12.14 1.09
N ARG A 147 8.55 13.01 0.37
CA ARG A 147 9.88 13.49 0.77
C ARG A 147 9.84 14.22 2.09
N GLU A 148 8.89 15.14 2.27
CA GLU A 148 8.72 15.91 3.49
C GLU A 148 8.46 15.01 4.71
N ILE A 149 7.60 14.00 4.56
CA ILE A 149 7.33 13.02 5.62
C ILE A 149 8.59 12.22 5.95
N ALA A 150 9.30 11.72 4.93
CA ALA A 150 10.51 10.94 5.12
C ALA A 150 11.60 11.73 5.86
N GLU A 151 11.84 12.98 5.47
CA GLU A 151 12.78 13.87 6.14
C GLU A 151 12.40 14.13 7.61
N ILE A 152 11.10 14.39 7.90
CA ILE A 152 10.62 14.59 9.26
C ILE A 152 10.80 13.33 10.10
N PHE A 153 10.47 12.16 9.56
CA PHE A 153 10.57 10.90 10.28
C PHE A 153 12.03 10.56 10.59
N GLU A 154 12.95 10.77 9.64
CA GLU A 154 14.38 10.58 9.84
C GLU A 154 14.93 11.50 10.94
N VAL A 155 14.68 12.81 10.85
CA VAL A 155 15.15 13.80 11.84
C VAL A 155 14.59 13.56 13.23
N ALA A 156 13.32 13.12 13.32
CA ALA A 156 12.64 12.88 14.59
C ALA A 156 12.84 11.45 15.15
N GLY A 157 13.55 10.57 14.44
CA GLY A 157 13.75 9.17 14.82
C GLY A 157 12.43 8.40 14.93
N ILE A 158 11.51 8.63 14.00
CA ILE A 158 10.19 7.98 13.96
C ILE A 158 10.30 6.68 13.17
N GLU A 159 9.90 5.56 13.77
CA GLU A 159 9.96 4.22 13.16
C GLU A 159 8.70 3.87 12.33
N THR A 160 7.68 4.72 12.31
CA THR A 160 6.49 4.53 11.47
C THR A 160 6.87 4.49 10.00
N GLU A 161 6.53 3.41 9.29
CA GLU A 161 6.85 3.25 7.87
C GLU A 161 5.87 4.02 6.97
N ILE A 162 6.39 4.56 5.88
CA ILE A 162 5.62 5.32 4.87
C ILE A 162 5.20 4.37 3.75
N ILE A 163 3.89 4.21 3.56
CA ILE A 163 3.30 3.53 2.40
C ILE A 163 2.84 4.58 1.40
N ALA A 164 3.63 4.89 0.39
CA ALA A 164 3.21 5.77 -0.70
C ALA A 164 1.99 5.17 -1.41
N ALA A 165 0.84 5.87 -1.35
CA ALA A 165 -0.44 5.39 -1.81
C ALA A 165 -1.02 6.27 -2.93
N SER A 166 -2.06 5.75 -3.63
CA SER A 166 -2.63 6.44 -4.81
C SER A 166 -1.62 6.57 -5.95
N VAL A 167 -0.74 5.59 -6.11
CA VAL A 167 0.20 5.49 -7.23
C VAL A 167 -0.56 5.30 -8.54
N ARG A 168 -0.18 6.05 -9.59
CA ARG A 168 -0.90 6.08 -10.87
C ARG A 168 -0.11 5.51 -12.05
N ASN A 169 1.23 5.50 -11.96
CA ASN A 169 2.10 5.16 -13.07
C ASN A 169 3.51 4.76 -12.57
N PRO A 170 4.37 4.17 -13.43
CA PRO A 170 5.73 3.78 -13.06
C PRO A 170 6.63 4.92 -12.59
N ILE A 171 6.42 6.15 -13.07
CA ILE A 171 7.22 7.31 -12.64
C ILE A 171 6.97 7.60 -11.16
N HIS A 172 5.72 7.53 -10.70
CA HIS A 172 5.40 7.67 -9.27
C HIS A 172 6.17 6.66 -8.41
N VAL A 173 6.33 5.41 -8.89
CA VAL A 173 7.07 4.38 -8.14
C VAL A 173 8.55 4.78 -7.99
N THR A 174 9.17 5.22 -9.08
CA THR A 174 10.56 5.70 -9.08
C THR A 174 10.73 6.92 -8.17
N ASP A 175 9.83 7.89 -8.31
CA ASP A 175 9.87 9.14 -7.53
C ASP A 175 9.70 8.86 -6.03
N CYS A 176 8.78 7.96 -5.65
CA CYS A 176 8.59 7.56 -4.25
C CYS A 176 9.83 6.83 -3.69
N ALA A 177 10.47 5.99 -4.48
CA ALA A 177 11.70 5.31 -4.08
C ALA A 177 12.83 6.31 -3.81
N LEU A 178 12.97 7.34 -4.65
CA LEU A 178 13.95 8.41 -4.49
C LEU A 178 13.59 9.39 -3.37
N ALA A 179 12.32 9.52 -3.04
CA ALA A 179 11.83 10.39 -1.98
C ALA A 179 11.91 9.78 -0.58
N GLY A 180 12.30 8.51 -0.43
CA GLY A 180 12.47 7.88 0.86
C GLY A 180 11.23 7.13 1.39
N ALA A 181 10.26 6.78 0.53
CA ALA A 181 9.19 5.90 0.94
C ALA A 181 9.71 4.51 1.32
N ASP A 182 9.22 3.94 2.44
CA ASP A 182 9.56 2.58 2.84
C ASP A 182 8.90 1.55 1.93
N ILE A 183 7.65 1.83 1.55
CA ILE A 183 6.77 0.98 0.77
C ILE A 183 6.05 1.85 -0.27
N ALA A 184 5.82 1.32 -1.47
CA ALA A 184 4.81 1.84 -2.38
C ALA A 184 3.72 0.79 -2.58
N THR A 185 2.46 1.18 -2.42
CA THR A 185 1.34 0.31 -2.80
C THR A 185 0.86 0.66 -4.19
N VAL A 186 0.98 -0.30 -5.09
CA VAL A 186 0.94 -0.09 -6.54
C VAL A 186 -0.19 -0.91 -7.15
N PRO A 187 -1.07 -0.33 -7.99
CA PRO A 187 -2.06 -1.09 -8.74
C PRO A 187 -1.39 -2.16 -9.62
N TYR A 188 -2.01 -3.33 -9.75
CA TYR A 188 -1.44 -4.45 -10.50
C TYR A 188 -1.06 -4.08 -11.94
N ASN A 189 -1.92 -3.33 -12.64
CA ASN A 189 -1.63 -2.87 -14.00
C ASN A 189 -0.38 -1.98 -14.08
N VAL A 190 -0.08 -1.20 -13.05
CA VAL A 190 1.14 -0.37 -12.99
C VAL A 190 2.36 -1.26 -12.75
N ILE A 191 2.27 -2.29 -11.89
CA ILE A 191 3.35 -3.29 -11.71
C ILE A 191 3.69 -3.92 -13.06
N VAL A 192 2.68 -4.35 -13.84
CA VAL A 192 2.89 -4.90 -15.18
C VAL A 192 3.51 -3.87 -16.13
N GLN A 193 3.09 -2.60 -16.06
CA GLN A 193 3.70 -1.54 -16.88
C GLN A 193 5.20 -1.34 -16.59
N MET A 194 5.63 -1.51 -15.33
CA MET A 194 7.03 -1.37 -14.94
C MET A 194 7.96 -2.40 -15.61
N THR A 195 7.41 -3.53 -16.09
CA THR A 195 8.20 -4.54 -16.81
C THR A 195 8.39 -4.24 -18.29
N LYS A 196 7.65 -3.28 -18.86
CA LYS A 196 7.60 -3.04 -20.31
C LYS A 196 8.59 -1.96 -20.73
N HIS A 197 9.46 -2.30 -21.68
CA HIS A 197 10.35 -1.33 -22.31
C HIS A 197 10.67 -1.75 -23.76
N PRO A 198 10.54 -0.85 -24.75
CA PRO A 198 10.79 -1.19 -26.17
C PRO A 198 12.17 -1.78 -26.43
N LEU A 199 13.20 -1.31 -25.72
CA LEU A 199 14.57 -1.84 -25.85
C LEU A 199 14.72 -3.25 -25.27
N THR A 200 13.92 -3.64 -24.27
CA THR A 200 13.88 -5.01 -23.76
C THR A 200 13.33 -5.94 -24.81
N ASP A 201 12.20 -5.57 -25.44
CA ASP A 201 11.58 -6.36 -26.50
C ASP A 201 12.52 -6.52 -27.70
N ALA A 202 13.09 -5.41 -28.19
CA ALA A 202 14.07 -5.44 -29.28
C ALA A 202 15.35 -6.25 -28.94
N GLY A 203 15.79 -6.19 -27.66
CA GLY A 203 16.92 -6.97 -27.16
C GLY A 203 16.64 -8.46 -27.19
N ILE A 204 15.46 -8.87 -26.72
CA ILE A 204 15.02 -10.28 -26.74
C ILE A 204 14.94 -10.80 -28.17
N GLU A 205 14.29 -10.05 -29.09
CA GLU A 205 14.20 -10.42 -30.49
C GLU A 205 15.59 -10.62 -31.15
N LYS A 206 16.51 -9.68 -30.87
CA LYS A 206 17.88 -9.80 -31.35
C LYS A 206 18.56 -11.05 -30.82
N PHE A 207 18.49 -11.31 -29.51
CA PHE A 207 19.10 -12.49 -28.90
C PHE A 207 18.54 -13.80 -29.46
N GLN A 208 17.22 -13.88 -29.66
CA GLN A 208 16.58 -15.03 -30.30
C GLN A 208 17.08 -15.24 -31.73
N LYS A 209 17.22 -14.16 -32.51
CA LYS A 209 17.74 -14.24 -33.90
C LYS A 209 19.18 -14.73 -33.91
N ASP A 210 20.03 -14.16 -33.08
CA ASP A 210 21.46 -14.52 -32.99
C ASP A 210 21.61 -15.99 -32.56
N TYR A 211 20.82 -16.45 -31.57
CA TYR A 211 20.82 -17.82 -31.10
C TYR A 211 20.42 -18.83 -32.18
N LYS A 212 19.31 -18.53 -32.92
CA LYS A 212 18.85 -19.38 -34.04
C LYS A 212 19.86 -19.46 -35.14
N ALA A 213 20.57 -18.38 -35.46
CA ALA A 213 21.59 -18.37 -36.53
C ALA A 213 22.77 -19.30 -36.24
N VAL A 214 23.09 -19.52 -34.92
CA VAL A 214 24.23 -20.37 -34.50
C VAL A 214 23.79 -21.82 -34.25
N PHE A 215 22.63 -22.01 -33.59
CA PHE A 215 22.21 -23.32 -33.08
C PHE A 215 21.08 -23.96 -33.89
N GLY A 216 20.43 -23.25 -34.80
CA GLY A 216 19.46 -23.82 -35.77
C GLY A 216 18.09 -24.19 -35.18
N GLU A 217 17.73 -23.62 -33.99
CA GLU A 217 16.44 -23.81 -33.33
C GLU A 217 15.47 -22.65 -33.55
#